data_fd2d217db26f399fdec52c452a123f7a
#
_entry.id   fd2d217db26f399fdec52c452a123f7a
#
_cell.length_a   1.000
_cell.length_b   1.000
_cell.length_c   1.000
_cell.angle_alpha   90.00
_cell.angle_beta   90.00
_cell.angle_gamma   90.00
#
_symmetry.space_group_name_H-M   'P 1'
#
loop_
_entity.id
_entity.type
_entity.pdbx_description
1 polymer ?
#
loop_
_entity_poly.entity_id
_entity_poly.type
_entity_poly.pdbx_seq_one_letter_code
_entity_poly.pdbx_strand_id
1 'polypeptide(L)'
;MIQIKNPEQIKAMKEAGRITAEGMELAIENVREGVSTKHLDKIIREYYEKCGARPSFLHYGGFPASACISVNDEVIHGIPSPSRILQEGDIVKIDVGACYHGYHGDMARTIAVGKVSDEAKLLIEVTKQSFYEGIAQLKPGNRLGDLGHAVDSYVKKFGFSTVKRYVGH
;
A
#
# COMPACT_ATOMS: atom_id res chain seq x y z
N MET A 1 -16.60 15.66 12.22
CA MET A 1 -16.91 14.95 13.49
C MET A 1 -16.26 13.56 13.41
N ILE A 2 -15.54 13.13 14.45
CA ILE A 2 -14.95 11.78 14.50
C ILE A 2 -16.07 10.76 14.72
N GLN A 3 -16.17 9.75 13.85
CA GLN A 3 -17.14 8.68 13.98
C GLN A 3 -16.52 7.48 14.69
N ILE A 4 -17.00 7.18 15.89
CA ILE A 4 -16.59 5.98 16.64
C ILE A 4 -17.35 4.78 16.07
N LYS A 5 -16.62 3.71 15.75
CA LYS A 5 -17.19 2.48 15.18
C LYS A 5 -17.70 1.56 16.29
N ASN A 6 -18.86 0.97 16.05
CA ASN A 6 -19.40 -0.10 16.92
C ASN A 6 -18.72 -1.46 16.60
N PRO A 7 -18.94 -2.50 17.42
CA PRO A 7 -18.29 -3.82 17.21
C PRO A 7 -18.59 -4.47 15.87
N GLU A 8 -19.81 -4.33 15.32
CA GLU A 8 -20.20 -4.90 14.02
C GLU A 8 -19.45 -4.19 12.88
N GLN A 9 -19.35 -2.86 12.95
CA GLN A 9 -18.59 -2.06 12.01
C GLN A 9 -17.11 -2.42 12.04
N ILE A 10 -16.54 -2.61 13.25
CA ILE A 10 -15.14 -3.06 13.40
C ILE A 10 -14.95 -4.45 12.78
N LYS A 11 -15.90 -5.37 12.94
CA LYS A 11 -15.83 -6.69 12.30
C LYS A 11 -15.82 -6.58 10.79
N ALA A 12 -16.67 -5.75 10.21
CA ALA A 12 -16.70 -5.51 8.77
C ALA A 12 -15.39 -4.84 8.25
N MET A 13 -14.85 -3.88 9.00
CA MET A 13 -13.55 -3.28 8.68
C MET A 13 -12.40 -4.29 8.74
N LYS A 14 -12.39 -5.19 9.73
CA LYS A 14 -11.38 -6.26 9.80
C LYS A 14 -11.45 -7.19 8.60
N GLU A 15 -12.66 -7.53 8.16
CA GLU A 15 -12.83 -8.40 6.99
C GLU A 15 -12.37 -7.69 5.69
N ALA A 16 -12.73 -6.42 5.51
CA ALA A 16 -12.21 -5.62 4.40
C ALA A 16 -10.67 -5.56 4.41
N GLY A 17 -10.07 -5.35 5.60
CA GLY A 17 -8.62 -5.36 5.78
C GLY A 17 -7.98 -6.71 5.47
N ARG A 18 -8.61 -7.83 5.88
CA ARG A 18 -8.14 -9.18 5.55
C ARG A 18 -8.12 -9.42 4.05
N ILE A 19 -9.23 -9.12 3.35
CA ILE A 19 -9.34 -9.28 1.91
C ILE A 19 -8.27 -8.41 1.19
N THR A 20 -8.08 -7.17 1.68
CA THR A 20 -7.04 -6.28 1.14
C THR A 20 -5.64 -6.88 1.28
N ALA A 21 -5.32 -7.41 2.47
CA ALA A 21 -4.03 -8.02 2.74
C ALA A 21 -3.77 -9.27 1.90
N GLU A 22 -4.75 -10.14 1.74
CA GLU A 22 -4.63 -11.35 0.92
C GLU A 22 -4.44 -11.01 -0.57
N GLY A 23 -5.13 -9.99 -1.09
CA GLY A 23 -4.90 -9.49 -2.45
C GLY A 23 -3.49 -8.90 -2.63
N MET A 24 -2.95 -8.24 -1.61
CA MET A 24 -1.57 -7.77 -1.59
C MET A 24 -0.57 -8.94 -1.61
N GLU A 25 -0.75 -9.96 -0.78
CA GLU A 25 0.14 -11.13 -0.76
C GLU A 25 0.15 -11.86 -2.11
N LEU A 26 -1.01 -12.03 -2.75
CA LEU A 26 -1.10 -12.58 -4.11
C LEU A 26 -0.31 -11.74 -5.13
N ALA A 27 -0.38 -10.41 -5.02
CA ALA A 27 0.41 -9.54 -5.89
C ALA A 27 1.90 -9.72 -5.64
N ILE A 28 2.34 -9.76 -4.37
CA ILE A 28 3.74 -9.96 -3.98
C ILE A 28 4.30 -11.27 -4.53
N GLU A 29 3.57 -12.37 -4.40
CA GLU A 29 3.95 -13.70 -4.93
C GLU A 29 4.15 -13.70 -6.45
N ASN A 30 3.54 -12.74 -7.15
CA ASN A 30 3.62 -12.61 -8.60
C ASN A 30 4.58 -11.50 -9.07
N VAL A 31 5.18 -10.74 -8.16
CA VAL A 31 6.20 -9.73 -8.51
C VAL A 31 7.50 -10.44 -8.89
N ARG A 32 7.86 -10.38 -10.17
CA ARG A 32 9.12 -10.88 -10.71
C ARG A 32 9.42 -10.23 -12.05
N GLU A 33 10.65 -10.33 -12.49
CA GLU A 33 11.06 -9.91 -13.83
C GLU A 33 10.15 -10.49 -14.93
N GLY A 34 9.85 -9.70 -15.93
CA GLY A 34 9.01 -10.08 -17.08
C GLY A 34 7.50 -9.92 -16.84
N VAL A 35 7.06 -9.65 -15.63
CA VAL A 35 5.63 -9.43 -15.33
C VAL A 35 5.24 -7.98 -15.61
N SER A 36 4.09 -7.75 -16.24
CA SER A 36 3.56 -6.41 -16.43
C SER A 36 2.81 -5.92 -15.18
N THR A 37 2.85 -4.61 -14.94
CA THR A 37 2.05 -4.02 -13.84
C THR A 37 0.54 -4.24 -14.05
N LYS A 38 0.08 -4.35 -15.31
CA LYS A 38 -1.32 -4.69 -15.62
C LYS A 38 -1.71 -6.10 -15.21
N HIS A 39 -0.77 -7.05 -15.25
CA HIS A 39 -1.02 -8.41 -14.78
C HIS A 39 -1.26 -8.45 -13.27
N LEU A 40 -0.47 -7.71 -12.50
CA LEU A 40 -0.65 -7.59 -11.05
C LEU A 40 -2.00 -6.95 -10.70
N ASP A 41 -2.37 -5.86 -11.37
CA ASP A 41 -3.69 -5.21 -11.23
C ASP A 41 -4.84 -6.20 -11.47
N LYS A 42 -4.71 -7.04 -12.51
CA LYS A 42 -5.71 -8.07 -12.86
C LYS A 42 -5.85 -9.12 -11.74
N ILE A 43 -4.74 -9.65 -11.23
CA ILE A 43 -4.75 -10.64 -10.14
C ILE A 43 -5.46 -10.10 -8.90
N ILE A 44 -5.13 -8.88 -8.49
CA ILE A 44 -5.74 -8.22 -7.34
C ILE A 44 -7.25 -8.07 -7.55
N ARG A 45 -7.64 -7.58 -8.71
CA ARG A 45 -9.05 -7.39 -9.06
C ARG A 45 -9.84 -8.69 -9.01
N GLU A 46 -9.37 -9.73 -9.69
CA GLU A 46 -10.02 -11.04 -9.75
C GLU A 46 -10.17 -11.66 -8.35
N TYR A 47 -9.16 -11.48 -7.49
CA TYR A 47 -9.23 -11.94 -6.12
C TYR A 47 -10.31 -11.21 -5.31
N TYR A 48 -10.38 -9.87 -5.39
CA TYR A 48 -11.39 -9.11 -4.68
C TYR A 48 -12.81 -9.46 -5.14
N GLU A 49 -13.02 -9.57 -6.45
CA GLU A 49 -14.31 -9.98 -7.03
C GLU A 49 -14.71 -11.37 -6.56
N LYS A 50 -13.78 -12.33 -6.49
CA LYS A 50 -14.00 -13.69 -5.94
C LYS A 50 -14.41 -13.67 -4.46
N CYS A 51 -13.90 -12.73 -3.68
CA CYS A 51 -14.26 -12.54 -2.28
C CYS A 51 -15.58 -11.77 -2.07
N GLY A 52 -16.27 -11.39 -3.14
CA GLY A 52 -17.47 -10.53 -3.06
C GLY A 52 -17.16 -9.09 -2.66
N ALA A 53 -15.90 -8.69 -2.77
CA ALA A 53 -15.45 -7.31 -2.58
C ALA A 53 -15.27 -6.59 -3.92
N ARG A 54 -15.16 -5.27 -3.87
CA ARG A 54 -14.79 -4.48 -5.05
C ARG A 54 -13.51 -3.70 -4.78
N PRO A 55 -12.67 -3.46 -5.80
CA PRO A 55 -11.51 -2.58 -5.65
C PRO A 55 -11.95 -1.17 -5.24
N SER A 56 -11.32 -0.60 -4.22
CA SER A 56 -11.67 0.72 -3.70
C SER A 56 -11.29 1.85 -4.65
N PHE A 57 -10.22 1.66 -5.43
CA PHE A 57 -9.64 2.69 -6.28
C PHE A 57 -10.28 2.75 -7.67
N LEU A 58 -10.82 1.64 -8.16
CA LEU A 58 -11.40 1.55 -9.50
C LEU A 58 -12.54 2.56 -9.68
N HIS A 59 -12.35 3.47 -10.62
CA HIS A 59 -13.24 4.61 -10.94
C HIS A 59 -13.33 5.71 -9.86
N TYR A 60 -12.59 5.59 -8.75
CA TYR A 60 -12.53 6.66 -7.76
C TYR A 60 -11.74 7.85 -8.32
N GLY A 61 -12.39 9.03 -8.38
CA GLY A 61 -11.77 10.22 -8.98
C GLY A 61 -11.33 10.04 -10.45
N GLY A 62 -11.90 9.06 -11.17
CA GLY A 62 -11.52 8.73 -12.56
C GLY A 62 -10.33 7.79 -12.68
N PHE A 63 -9.81 7.22 -11.58
CA PHE A 63 -8.70 6.27 -11.63
C PHE A 63 -9.11 4.98 -12.37
N PRO A 64 -8.34 4.52 -13.38
CA PRO A 64 -8.80 3.48 -14.32
C PRO A 64 -8.50 2.04 -13.90
N ALA A 65 -7.90 1.83 -12.72
CA ALA A 65 -7.38 0.53 -12.31
C ALA A 65 -7.80 0.15 -10.88
N SER A 66 -7.56 -1.09 -10.51
CA SER A 66 -7.90 -1.64 -9.19
C SER A 66 -6.82 -1.39 -8.14
N ALA A 67 -5.60 -1.18 -8.59
CA ALA A 67 -4.42 -0.92 -7.76
C ALA A 67 -3.59 0.22 -8.33
N CYS A 68 -2.88 0.97 -7.46
CA CYS A 68 -1.79 1.84 -7.89
C CYS A 68 -0.51 1.00 -7.87
N ILE A 69 0.21 0.97 -8.99
CA ILE A 69 1.47 0.22 -9.11
C ILE A 69 2.53 1.17 -9.67
N SER A 70 3.36 1.68 -8.77
CA SER A 70 4.37 2.69 -9.07
C SER A 70 5.77 2.07 -9.05
N VAL A 71 6.54 2.26 -10.11
CA VAL A 71 7.86 1.62 -10.28
C VAL A 71 8.95 2.68 -10.23
N ASN A 72 9.98 2.43 -9.42
CA ASN A 72 11.16 3.29 -9.27
C ASN A 72 10.78 4.74 -8.89
N ASP A 73 11.03 5.72 -9.75
CA ASP A 73 10.83 7.15 -9.49
C ASP A 73 9.35 7.59 -9.46
N GLU A 74 8.43 6.74 -9.86
CA GLU A 74 7.01 7.02 -9.69
C GLU A 74 6.67 7.01 -8.20
N VAL A 75 6.35 8.16 -7.60
CA VAL A 75 6.14 8.27 -6.15
C VAL A 75 4.89 7.50 -5.72
N ILE A 76 3.72 7.85 -6.30
CA ILE A 76 2.41 7.25 -6.04
C ILE A 76 1.54 7.27 -7.31
N HIS A 77 0.39 6.59 -7.24
CA HIS A 77 -0.68 6.60 -8.25
C HIS A 77 -0.24 6.11 -9.64
N GLY A 78 0.80 5.26 -9.71
CA GLY A 78 1.19 4.61 -10.96
C GLY A 78 0.01 3.83 -11.57
N ILE A 79 -0.32 4.13 -12.83
CA ILE A 79 -1.41 3.45 -13.55
C ILE A 79 -0.88 2.14 -14.15
N PRO A 80 -1.44 0.98 -13.77
CA PRO A 80 -1.03 -0.31 -14.33
C PRO A 80 -1.15 -0.37 -15.85
N SER A 81 -0.06 -0.77 -16.51
CA SER A 81 0.04 -0.83 -17.97
C SER A 81 0.55 -2.19 -18.45
N PRO A 82 0.04 -2.72 -19.57
CA PRO A 82 0.58 -3.93 -20.19
C PRO A 82 2.00 -3.73 -20.76
N SER A 83 2.38 -2.49 -21.04
CA SER A 83 3.73 -2.15 -21.55
C SER A 83 4.76 -1.89 -20.46
N ARG A 84 4.33 -1.68 -19.20
CA ARG A 84 5.26 -1.54 -18.06
C ARG A 84 5.62 -2.92 -17.53
N ILE A 85 6.69 -3.47 -18.07
CA ILE A 85 7.25 -4.77 -17.68
C ILE A 85 8.29 -4.55 -16.59
N LEU A 86 8.18 -5.32 -15.50
CA LEU A 86 9.12 -5.31 -14.39
C LEU A 86 10.46 -5.91 -14.81
N GLN A 87 11.55 -5.31 -14.35
CA GLN A 87 12.91 -5.73 -14.62
C GLN A 87 13.67 -5.98 -13.32
N GLU A 88 14.70 -6.82 -13.38
CA GLU A 88 15.60 -6.97 -12.24
C GLU A 88 16.21 -5.61 -11.84
N GLY A 89 16.22 -5.33 -10.55
CA GLY A 89 16.67 -4.05 -10.01
C GLY A 89 15.54 -3.05 -9.76
N ASP A 90 14.33 -3.27 -10.26
CA ASP A 90 13.18 -2.40 -9.98
C ASP A 90 12.74 -2.50 -8.52
N ILE A 91 12.25 -1.40 -7.97
CA ILE A 91 11.44 -1.36 -6.76
C ILE A 91 10.00 -1.04 -7.13
N VAL A 92 9.06 -1.86 -6.68
CA VAL A 92 7.64 -1.77 -7.04
C VAL A 92 6.82 -1.43 -5.81
N LYS A 93 6.18 -0.29 -5.83
CA LYS A 93 5.22 0.13 -4.80
C LYS A 93 3.83 -0.26 -5.26
N ILE A 94 3.20 -1.17 -4.52
CA ILE A 94 1.83 -1.62 -4.76
C ILE A 94 0.97 -1.03 -3.66
N ASP A 95 -0.09 -0.34 -4.05
CA ASP A 95 -1.07 0.27 -3.16
C ASP A 95 -2.45 -0.21 -3.58
N VAL A 96 -3.17 -0.81 -2.64
CA VAL A 96 -4.41 -1.55 -2.88
C VAL A 96 -5.45 -1.27 -1.80
N GLY A 97 -6.70 -1.29 -2.20
CA GLY A 97 -7.82 -1.23 -1.26
C GLY A 97 -8.98 -2.10 -1.72
N ALA A 98 -9.59 -2.81 -0.78
CA ALA A 98 -10.81 -3.57 -1.00
C ALA A 98 -11.98 -2.96 -0.24
N CYS A 99 -13.11 -2.79 -0.92
CA CYS A 99 -14.36 -2.41 -0.29
C CYS A 99 -15.26 -3.64 -0.11
N TYR A 100 -15.56 -3.98 1.13
CA TYR A 100 -16.43 -5.09 1.51
C TYR A 100 -17.53 -4.60 2.45
N HIS A 101 -18.79 -4.84 2.09
CA HIS A 101 -19.97 -4.35 2.82
C HIS A 101 -19.93 -2.85 3.18
N GLY A 102 -19.36 -2.01 2.28
CA GLY A 102 -19.25 -0.57 2.48
C GLY A 102 -18.09 -0.10 3.35
N TYR A 103 -17.24 -1.02 3.84
CA TYR A 103 -16.03 -0.72 4.58
C TYR A 103 -14.79 -0.99 3.73
N HIS A 104 -13.76 -0.20 3.92
CA HIS A 104 -12.54 -0.26 3.13
C HIS A 104 -11.38 -0.77 3.97
N GLY A 105 -10.59 -1.70 3.39
CA GLY A 105 -9.21 -1.92 3.76
C GLY A 105 -8.31 -1.11 2.84
N ASP A 106 -7.13 -0.75 3.32
CA ASP A 106 -6.15 0.05 2.59
C ASP A 106 -4.75 -0.39 3.00
N MET A 107 -3.88 -0.69 2.02
CA MET A 107 -2.54 -1.20 2.27
C MET A 107 -1.59 -0.86 1.13
N ALA A 108 -0.37 -0.43 1.50
CA ALA A 108 0.71 -0.27 0.54
C ALA A 108 1.94 -1.08 0.95
N ARG A 109 2.64 -1.65 -0.03
CA ARG A 109 3.94 -2.31 0.16
C ARG A 109 4.89 -2.02 -0.99
N THR A 110 6.18 -1.99 -0.67
CA THR A 110 7.26 -1.90 -1.67
C THR A 110 8.00 -3.23 -1.74
N ILE A 111 8.17 -3.73 -2.96
CA ILE A 111 8.80 -5.02 -3.27
C ILE A 111 9.98 -4.79 -4.21
N ALA A 112 11.10 -5.44 -3.94
CA ALA A 112 12.24 -5.49 -4.84
C ALA A 112 12.03 -6.57 -5.91
N VAL A 113 12.38 -6.29 -7.16
CA VAL A 113 12.41 -7.26 -8.26
C VAL A 113 13.83 -7.79 -8.40
N GLY A 114 14.05 -9.02 -7.98
CA GLY A 114 15.38 -9.62 -8.00
C GLY A 114 16.37 -8.87 -7.10
N LYS A 115 17.58 -8.63 -7.61
CA LYS A 115 18.65 -7.97 -6.87
C LYS A 115 18.60 -6.46 -7.07
N VAL A 116 18.35 -5.70 -6.01
CA VAL A 116 18.36 -4.23 -6.00
C VAL A 116 19.62 -3.69 -5.29
N SER A 117 19.89 -2.40 -5.42
CA SER A 117 21.00 -1.72 -4.73
C SER A 117 20.83 -1.77 -3.20
N ASP A 118 21.93 -1.61 -2.48
CA ASP A 118 21.90 -1.57 -1.01
C ASP A 118 21.14 -0.33 -0.50
N GLU A 119 21.19 0.78 -1.21
CA GLU A 119 20.39 1.98 -0.92
C GLU A 119 18.89 1.70 -1.05
N ALA A 120 18.46 1.03 -2.13
CA ALA A 120 17.05 0.66 -2.33
C ALA A 120 16.56 -0.31 -1.24
N LYS A 121 17.39 -1.30 -0.85
CA LYS A 121 17.07 -2.19 0.27
C LYS A 121 16.90 -1.41 1.57
N LEU A 122 17.85 -0.53 1.88
CA LEU A 122 17.80 0.30 3.07
C LEU A 122 16.55 1.17 3.08
N LEU A 123 16.19 1.78 1.96
CA LEU A 123 14.97 2.60 1.83
C LEU A 123 13.71 1.77 2.12
N ILE A 124 13.60 0.56 1.56
CA ILE A 124 12.46 -0.33 1.78
C ILE A 124 12.36 -0.70 3.26
N GLU A 125 13.47 -1.12 3.89
CA GLU A 125 13.51 -1.54 5.28
C GLU A 125 13.18 -0.40 6.24
N VAL A 126 13.80 0.77 6.04
CA VAL A 126 13.57 1.96 6.85
C VAL A 126 12.12 2.43 6.74
N THR A 127 11.57 2.44 5.52
CA THR A 127 10.15 2.81 5.30
C THR A 127 9.22 1.83 6.00
N LYS A 128 9.47 0.53 5.88
CA LYS A 128 8.70 -0.51 6.57
C LYS A 128 8.77 -0.34 8.09
N GLN A 129 9.96 -0.14 8.66
CA GLN A 129 10.11 0.03 10.10
C GLN A 129 9.46 1.33 10.59
N SER A 130 9.52 2.41 9.82
CA SER A 130 8.88 3.68 10.18
C SER A 130 7.36 3.56 10.39
N PHE A 131 6.71 2.67 9.64
CA PHE A 131 5.30 2.35 9.84
C PHE A 131 5.04 1.77 11.23
N TYR A 132 5.89 0.85 11.69
CA TYR A 132 5.75 0.27 13.04
C TYR A 132 6.04 1.28 14.15
N GLU A 133 6.99 2.18 13.94
CA GLU A 133 7.25 3.31 14.86
C GLU A 133 6.03 4.23 14.98
N GLY A 134 5.37 4.49 13.84
CA GLY A 134 4.11 5.24 13.80
C GLY A 134 2.97 4.54 14.52
N ILE A 135 2.72 3.26 14.22
CA ILE A 135 1.66 2.45 14.86
C ILE A 135 1.85 2.38 16.39
N ALA A 136 3.08 2.31 16.85
CA ALA A 136 3.39 2.30 18.29
C ALA A 136 2.85 3.54 19.03
N GLN A 137 2.53 4.63 18.29
CA GLN A 137 1.92 5.83 18.84
C GLN A 137 0.37 5.79 18.89
N LEU A 138 -0.27 4.78 18.33
CA LEU A 138 -1.73 4.61 18.37
C LEU A 138 -2.21 4.17 19.76
N LYS A 139 -2.13 5.10 20.71
CA LYS A 139 -2.51 4.88 22.11
C LYS A 139 -3.51 5.94 22.54
N PRO A 140 -4.43 5.62 23.49
CA PRO A 140 -5.29 6.61 24.08
C PRO A 140 -4.50 7.79 24.64
N GLY A 141 -4.94 9.02 24.34
CA GLY A 141 -4.27 10.26 24.74
C GLY A 141 -3.30 10.84 23.70
N ASN A 142 -2.81 10.04 22.77
CA ASN A 142 -1.99 10.54 21.66
C ASN A 142 -2.84 11.17 20.56
N ARG A 143 -2.19 12.02 19.78
CA ARG A 143 -2.77 12.68 18.60
C ARG A 143 -2.23 12.07 17.31
N LEU A 144 -2.92 12.29 16.21
CA LEU A 144 -2.46 11.84 14.88
C LEU A 144 -1.08 12.44 14.52
N GLY A 145 -0.78 13.65 15.01
CA GLY A 145 0.54 14.26 14.84
C GLY A 145 1.68 13.49 15.50
N ASP A 146 1.42 12.77 16.60
CA ASP A 146 2.44 11.95 17.27
C ASP A 146 2.86 10.77 16.39
N LEU A 147 1.91 10.17 15.69
CA LEU A 147 2.18 9.13 14.69
C LEU A 147 3.06 9.68 13.55
N GLY A 148 2.64 10.78 12.93
CA GLY A 148 3.40 11.39 11.82
C GLY A 148 4.81 11.84 12.26
N HIS A 149 4.94 12.38 13.47
CA HIS A 149 6.24 12.75 14.05
C HIS A 149 7.15 11.54 14.24
N ALA A 150 6.62 10.42 14.74
CA ALA A 150 7.40 9.20 14.92
C ALA A 150 7.94 8.66 13.60
N VAL A 151 7.10 8.60 12.55
CA VAL A 151 7.50 8.19 11.20
C VAL A 151 8.61 9.11 10.66
N ASP A 152 8.38 10.42 10.65
CA ASP A 152 9.32 11.41 10.10
C ASP A 152 10.67 11.41 10.86
N SER A 153 10.61 11.33 12.20
CA SER A 153 11.80 11.29 13.04
C SER A 153 12.62 10.01 12.84
N TYR A 154 11.94 8.88 12.58
CA TYR A 154 12.63 7.62 12.34
C TYR A 154 13.38 7.63 11.00
N VAL A 155 12.73 7.98 9.90
CA VAL A 155 13.36 7.95 8.57
C VAL A 155 14.52 8.94 8.45
N LYS A 156 14.46 10.08 9.15
CA LYS A 156 15.54 11.07 9.19
C LYS A 156 16.85 10.56 9.77
N LYS A 157 16.81 9.58 10.68
CA LYS A 157 18.04 8.95 11.25
C LYS A 157 18.88 8.27 10.19
N PHE A 158 18.28 7.89 9.07
CA PHE A 158 18.92 7.20 7.95
C PHE A 158 19.16 8.11 6.73
N GLY A 159 18.97 9.41 6.87
CA GLY A 159 19.15 10.38 5.79
C GLY A 159 17.97 10.49 4.82
N PHE A 160 16.86 9.81 5.10
CA PHE A 160 15.64 9.90 4.30
C PHE A 160 14.69 10.98 4.81
N SER A 161 13.67 11.31 4.03
CA SER A 161 12.64 12.29 4.40
C SER A 161 11.25 11.84 3.97
N THR A 162 10.23 12.29 4.70
CA THR A 162 8.84 12.08 4.32
C THR A 162 8.41 13.05 3.21
N VAL A 163 7.47 12.62 2.37
CA VAL A 163 6.87 13.46 1.33
C VAL A 163 5.85 14.39 1.98
N LYS A 164 6.18 15.69 2.08
CA LYS A 164 5.35 16.68 2.79
C LYS A 164 4.10 17.14 2.04
N ARG A 165 4.07 16.95 0.71
CA ARG A 165 2.98 17.44 -0.14
C ARG A 165 1.70 16.62 0.01
N TYR A 166 1.81 15.36 0.40
CA TYR A 166 0.70 14.44 0.55
C TYR A 166 0.43 14.14 2.03
N VAL A 167 -0.77 13.64 2.32
CA VAL A 167 -1.15 13.17 3.66
C VAL A 167 -0.51 11.80 3.95
N GLY A 168 -0.49 11.42 5.24
CA GLY A 168 0.10 10.15 5.67
C GLY A 168 -0.64 8.92 5.13
N HIS A 169 0.12 7.85 4.93
CA HIS A 169 -0.37 6.56 4.48
C HIS A 169 0.36 5.43 5.20
#